data_3ece13becc203f52d6cc05a57fd5a756
#
_entry.id   3ece13becc203f52d6cc05a57fd5a756
#
_cell.length_a   1.000
_cell.length_b   1.000
_cell.length_c   1.000
_cell.angle_alpha   90.00
_cell.angle_beta   90.00
_cell.angle_gamma   90.00
#
_symmetry.space_group_name_H-M   'P 1'
#
loop_
_entity.id
_entity.type
_entity.pdbx_description
1 polymer ?
#
loop_
_entity_poly.entity_id
_entity_poly.type
_entity_poly.pdbx_seq_one_letter_code
_entity_poly.pdbx_strand_id
1 'polypeptide(L)'
;PLSASPLARIEVDAQEGDVIASLNGKKVTNIADVTQLLRNQDNKQVLLGLVRGKIAINTIVTPHDIGTDAKLRYLDWVEHNGDKVAKASKGNIGYLHLYAMGSGDVESFAREFYTNYDKEGLIIDVRRNRGGNIDSWIIEKLLRRAWAFWQPTHGSKNANMQQTFRGHLVVLADQMTYSDGETFSAGIRALNIAPIIGKQTAGAGVWLSGRNSVTDKGMARVAEYPQYAIDGRWIVEGHGVEPDIEVDNLPYATFSGKDAQLEAAISYLKDELVKQPIKPLSGLPIPKTGSAADIKTK
;
A
#
# COMPACT_ATOMS: atom_id res chain seq x y z
N PRO A 1 -13.95 11.56 13.08
CA PRO A 1 -14.00 10.09 12.89
C PRO A 1 -13.28 9.71 11.59
N LEU A 2 -12.79 8.45 11.50
CA LEU A 2 -12.23 7.91 10.26
C LEU A 2 -13.29 7.97 9.16
N SER A 3 -12.88 8.25 7.90
CA SER A 3 -13.81 8.49 6.78
C SER A 3 -14.83 7.37 6.55
N ALA A 4 -14.43 6.11 6.74
CA ALA A 4 -15.31 4.94 6.61
C ALA A 4 -15.88 4.43 7.94
N SER A 5 -15.72 5.17 9.04
CA SER A 5 -16.28 4.82 10.34
C SER A 5 -17.83 4.92 10.35
N PRO A 6 -18.53 4.10 11.11
CA PRO A 6 -19.97 4.29 11.35
C PRO A 6 -20.33 5.69 11.81
N LEU A 7 -19.44 6.37 12.55
CA LEU A 7 -19.64 7.74 13.02
C LEU A 7 -19.49 8.79 11.90
N ALA A 8 -18.86 8.46 10.78
CA ALA A 8 -18.68 9.38 9.64
C ALA A 8 -19.86 9.37 8.65
N ARG A 9 -20.86 8.52 8.85
CA ARG A 9 -22.03 8.46 7.99
C ARG A 9 -22.85 9.75 8.11
N ILE A 10 -23.35 10.25 6.99
CA ILE A 10 -24.09 11.51 6.92
C ILE A 10 -25.31 11.50 7.86
N GLU A 11 -25.99 10.36 7.95
CA GLU A 11 -27.17 10.22 8.82
C GLU A 11 -26.85 10.20 10.32
N VAL A 12 -25.59 9.99 10.69
CA VAL A 12 -25.12 9.99 12.08
C VAL A 12 -24.72 11.38 12.54
N ASP A 13 -24.15 12.19 11.65
CA ASP A 13 -23.72 13.58 11.87
C ASP A 13 -22.79 13.75 13.09
N ALA A 14 -21.98 12.73 13.42
CA ALA A 14 -21.01 12.85 14.51
C ALA A 14 -19.78 13.65 14.06
N GLN A 15 -19.36 14.62 14.86
CA GLN A 15 -18.25 15.51 14.57
C GLN A 15 -17.15 15.40 15.63
N GLU A 16 -15.96 15.84 15.26
CA GLU A 16 -14.87 15.97 16.22
C GLU A 16 -15.22 16.99 17.30
N GLY A 17 -15.00 16.62 18.57
CA GLY A 17 -15.38 17.42 19.72
C GLY A 17 -16.75 17.08 20.31
N ASP A 18 -17.58 16.26 19.66
CA ASP A 18 -18.80 15.74 20.26
C ASP A 18 -18.50 14.82 21.45
N VAL A 19 -19.27 14.93 22.49
CA VAL A 19 -19.14 14.10 23.70
C VAL A 19 -20.21 12.99 23.66
N ILE A 20 -19.78 11.74 23.76
CA ILE A 20 -20.70 10.60 23.94
C ILE A 20 -21.30 10.66 25.33
N ALA A 21 -22.58 10.98 25.40
CA ALA A 21 -23.31 11.16 26.67
C ALA A 21 -24.10 9.90 27.06
N SER A 22 -24.60 9.13 26.12
CA SER A 22 -25.36 7.90 26.39
C SER A 22 -25.28 6.88 25.27
N LEU A 23 -25.48 5.62 25.62
CA LEU A 23 -25.60 4.46 24.71
C LEU A 23 -26.85 3.65 25.11
N ASN A 24 -27.80 3.49 24.20
CA ASN A 24 -29.09 2.83 24.45
C ASN A 24 -29.80 3.40 25.70
N GLY A 25 -29.76 4.73 25.86
CA GLY A 25 -30.36 5.45 27.01
C GLY A 25 -29.57 5.34 28.31
N LYS A 26 -28.49 4.57 28.38
CA LYS A 26 -27.63 4.47 29.57
C LYS A 26 -26.55 5.55 29.51
N LYS A 27 -26.42 6.29 30.60
CA LYS A 27 -25.45 7.39 30.73
C LYS A 27 -24.01 6.87 30.62
N VAL A 28 -23.20 7.60 29.89
CA VAL A 28 -21.75 7.42 29.79
C VAL A 28 -21.07 8.50 30.64
N THR A 29 -20.18 8.10 31.53
CA THR A 29 -19.43 9.01 32.41
C THR A 29 -17.93 8.94 32.17
N ASN A 30 -17.43 7.85 31.59
CA ASN A 30 -16.05 7.62 31.30
C ASN A 30 -15.89 6.61 30.14
N ILE A 31 -14.65 6.40 29.67
CA ILE A 31 -14.37 5.51 28.56
C ILE A 31 -14.68 4.02 28.86
N ALA A 32 -14.60 3.61 30.13
CA ALA A 32 -14.91 2.22 30.50
C ALA A 32 -16.40 1.92 30.33
N ASP A 33 -17.29 2.89 30.54
CA ASP A 33 -18.74 2.77 30.31
C ASP A 33 -19.02 2.50 28.83
N VAL A 34 -18.31 3.20 27.90
CA VAL A 34 -18.45 2.99 26.46
C VAL A 34 -18.07 1.54 26.12
N THR A 35 -16.91 1.06 26.59
CA THR A 35 -16.43 -0.30 26.34
C THR A 35 -17.41 -1.34 26.88
N GLN A 36 -17.96 -1.14 28.07
CA GLN A 36 -18.90 -2.06 28.69
C GLN A 36 -20.25 -2.07 27.96
N LEU A 37 -20.78 -0.91 27.61
CA LEU A 37 -22.08 -0.78 26.94
C LEU A 37 -22.07 -1.24 25.49
N LEU A 38 -20.91 -1.19 24.81
CA LEU A 38 -20.73 -1.70 23.46
C LEU A 38 -20.39 -3.20 23.41
N ARG A 39 -20.18 -3.86 24.55
CA ARG A 39 -19.91 -5.31 24.57
C ARG A 39 -21.05 -6.08 23.91
N ASN A 40 -20.73 -6.94 22.95
CA ASN A 40 -21.68 -7.75 22.17
C ASN A 40 -22.71 -6.91 21.36
N GLN A 41 -22.35 -5.65 21.00
CA GLN A 41 -23.17 -4.80 20.14
C GLN A 41 -22.68 -4.74 18.70
N ASP A 42 -21.69 -5.54 18.34
CA ASP A 42 -21.20 -5.68 16.97
C ASP A 42 -22.35 -6.00 16.00
N ASN A 43 -22.41 -5.23 14.89
CA ASN A 43 -23.44 -5.33 13.86
C ASN A 43 -24.90 -5.11 14.35
N LYS A 44 -25.09 -4.54 15.53
CA LYS A 44 -26.42 -4.20 16.07
C LYS A 44 -26.62 -2.69 16.11
N GLN A 45 -27.83 -2.25 15.87
CA GLN A 45 -28.15 -0.84 16.01
C GLN A 45 -28.09 -0.40 17.49
N VAL A 46 -27.38 0.70 17.73
CA VAL A 46 -27.21 1.31 19.04
C VAL A 46 -27.69 2.76 18.95
N LEU A 47 -28.57 3.15 19.86
CA LEU A 47 -28.94 4.55 20.03
C LEU A 47 -27.78 5.29 20.72
N LEU A 48 -27.17 6.22 19.99
CA LEU A 48 -26.05 7.03 20.43
C LEU A 48 -26.55 8.43 20.81
N GLY A 49 -26.35 8.81 22.05
CA GLY A 49 -26.59 10.18 22.53
C GLY A 49 -25.29 10.98 22.56
N LEU A 50 -25.22 12.04 21.79
CA LEU A 50 -24.10 12.97 21.70
C LEU A 50 -24.46 14.34 22.30
N VAL A 51 -23.44 15.07 22.75
CA VAL A 51 -23.55 16.47 23.13
C VAL A 51 -22.53 17.29 22.35
N ARG A 52 -23.04 18.23 21.56
CA ARG A 52 -22.25 19.21 20.78
C ARG A 52 -22.44 20.59 21.42
N GLY A 53 -21.47 21.03 22.19
CA GLY A 53 -21.60 22.25 22.99
C GLY A 53 -22.75 22.14 24.01
N LYS A 54 -23.92 22.75 23.73
CA LYS A 54 -25.15 22.68 24.58
C LYS A 54 -26.27 21.88 23.90
N ILE A 55 -26.05 21.33 22.71
CA ILE A 55 -27.08 20.66 21.93
C ILE A 55 -26.96 19.14 22.15
N ALA A 56 -28.09 18.53 22.56
CA ALA A 56 -28.18 17.07 22.59
C ALA A 56 -28.62 16.52 21.25
N ILE A 57 -27.91 15.52 20.76
CA ILE A 57 -28.14 14.84 19.47
C ILE A 57 -28.35 13.36 19.76
N ASN A 58 -29.40 12.77 19.22
CA ASN A 58 -29.63 11.34 19.26
C ASN A 58 -29.58 10.78 17.84
N THR A 59 -28.79 9.77 17.64
CA THR A 59 -28.61 9.13 16.33
C THR A 59 -28.44 7.63 16.51
N ILE A 60 -28.61 6.86 15.43
CA ILE A 60 -28.44 5.42 15.43
C ILE A 60 -27.14 5.07 14.72
N VAL A 61 -26.29 4.28 15.38
CA VAL A 61 -25.06 3.77 14.81
C VAL A 61 -25.04 2.23 14.85
N THR A 62 -24.32 1.61 13.94
CA THR A 62 -24.06 0.18 13.96
C THR A 62 -22.57 -0.02 14.24
N PRO A 63 -22.18 -0.31 15.48
CA PRO A 63 -20.79 -0.60 15.82
C PRO A 63 -20.26 -1.81 15.05
N HIS A 64 -18.95 -1.85 14.87
CA HIS A 64 -18.24 -2.98 14.28
C HIS A 64 -17.19 -3.51 15.25
N ASP A 65 -16.69 -4.71 14.97
CA ASP A 65 -15.67 -5.35 15.79
C ASP A 65 -14.30 -4.66 15.69
N ILE A 66 -13.38 -5.07 16.58
CA ILE A 66 -12.02 -4.53 16.64
C ILE A 66 -11.18 -4.85 15.38
N GLY A 67 -11.48 -5.96 14.70
CA GLY A 67 -10.80 -6.32 13.45
C GLY A 67 -11.17 -5.36 12.33
N THR A 68 -12.44 -5.01 12.23
CA THR A 68 -12.93 -4.00 11.29
C THR A 68 -12.38 -2.61 11.62
N ASP A 69 -12.31 -2.21 12.91
CA ASP A 69 -11.68 -0.95 13.31
C ASP A 69 -10.20 -0.90 12.93
N ALA A 70 -9.46 -1.97 13.17
CA ALA A 70 -8.06 -2.07 12.77
C ALA A 70 -7.87 -1.94 11.25
N LYS A 71 -8.77 -2.54 10.45
CA LYS A 71 -8.77 -2.40 8.99
C LYS A 71 -9.06 -0.96 8.55
N LEU A 72 -10.02 -0.30 9.17
CA LEU A 72 -10.33 1.10 8.85
C LEU A 72 -9.16 2.03 9.17
N ARG A 73 -8.48 1.83 10.31
CA ARG A 73 -7.27 2.60 10.66
C ARG A 73 -6.14 2.36 9.68
N TYR A 74 -5.97 1.13 9.22
CA TYR A 74 -5.00 0.80 8.19
C TYR A 74 -5.32 1.51 6.87
N LEU A 75 -6.55 1.47 6.41
CA LEU A 75 -6.97 2.14 5.16
C LEU A 75 -6.79 3.66 5.24
N ASP A 76 -7.17 4.27 6.37
CA ASP A 76 -6.98 5.69 6.65
C ASP A 76 -5.47 6.07 6.63
N TRP A 77 -4.61 5.23 7.20
CA TRP A 77 -3.18 5.44 7.16
C TRP A 77 -2.62 5.37 5.73
N VAL A 78 -3.07 4.41 4.91
CA VAL A 78 -2.68 4.27 3.50
C VAL A 78 -3.13 5.49 2.69
N GLU A 79 -4.40 5.89 2.83
CA GLU A 79 -4.97 7.08 2.18
C GLU A 79 -4.19 8.34 2.55
N HIS A 80 -3.92 8.53 3.84
CA HIS A 80 -3.17 9.68 4.34
C HIS A 80 -1.74 9.76 3.80
N ASN A 81 -1.06 8.61 3.67
CA ASN A 81 0.26 8.54 3.04
C ASN A 81 0.18 8.86 1.55
N GLY A 82 -0.82 8.33 0.83
CA GLY A 82 -1.08 8.65 -0.57
C GLY A 82 -1.29 10.16 -0.78
N ASP A 83 -2.09 10.79 0.08
CA ASP A 83 -2.33 12.24 0.05
C ASP A 83 -1.07 13.06 0.30
N LYS A 84 -0.24 12.64 1.28
CA LYS A 84 1.07 13.27 1.53
C LYS A 84 1.96 13.22 0.29
N VAL A 85 2.05 12.06 -0.35
CA VAL A 85 2.85 11.86 -1.57
C VAL A 85 2.30 12.72 -2.70
N ALA A 86 1.00 12.67 -2.95
CA ALA A 86 0.36 13.44 -4.01
C ALA A 86 0.56 14.95 -3.80
N LYS A 87 0.36 15.45 -2.58
CA LYS A 87 0.56 16.86 -2.22
C LYS A 87 2.01 17.29 -2.41
N ALA A 88 2.98 16.49 -1.93
CA ALA A 88 4.41 16.82 -2.01
C ALA A 88 4.95 16.80 -3.44
N SER A 89 4.34 15.99 -4.32
CA SER A 89 4.74 15.80 -5.72
C SER A 89 3.85 16.52 -6.74
N LYS A 90 2.84 17.27 -6.29
CA LYS A 90 1.81 17.87 -7.16
C LYS A 90 1.12 16.82 -8.05
N GLY A 91 0.95 15.61 -7.53
CA GLY A 91 0.29 14.50 -8.21
C GLY A 91 1.17 13.68 -9.17
N ASN A 92 2.46 14.00 -9.33
CA ASN A 92 3.37 13.31 -10.24
C ASN A 92 3.89 11.97 -9.70
N ILE A 93 3.86 11.76 -8.39
CA ILE A 93 4.28 10.52 -7.75
C ILE A 93 3.06 9.82 -7.18
N GLY A 94 2.93 8.53 -7.48
CA GLY A 94 1.94 7.64 -6.90
C GLY A 94 2.45 6.95 -5.64
N TYR A 95 1.53 6.39 -4.88
CA TYR A 95 1.81 5.60 -3.70
C TYR A 95 0.86 4.39 -3.66
N LEU A 96 1.39 3.24 -3.29
CA LEU A 96 0.61 2.07 -2.94
C LEU A 96 1.27 1.32 -1.78
N HIS A 97 0.44 0.69 -0.95
CA HIS A 97 0.91 -0.13 0.16
C HIS A 97 0.47 -1.57 0.00
N LEU A 98 1.41 -2.50 0.17
CA LEU A 98 1.15 -3.93 0.14
C LEU A 98 1.06 -4.46 1.58
N TYR A 99 -0.16 -4.58 2.11
CA TYR A 99 -0.42 -5.09 3.46
C TYR A 99 0.06 -6.52 3.65
N ALA A 100 -0.23 -7.36 2.67
CA ALA A 100 0.23 -8.73 2.55
C ALA A 100 0.36 -9.08 1.06
N MET A 101 0.80 -10.28 0.78
CA MET A 101 0.95 -10.82 -0.57
C MET A 101 0.17 -12.13 -0.72
N GLY A 102 -1.03 -12.18 -0.16
CA GLY A 102 -1.97 -13.28 -0.35
C GLY A 102 -2.83 -13.12 -1.61
N SER A 103 -3.57 -14.17 -1.95
CA SER A 103 -4.46 -14.13 -3.12
C SER A 103 -5.53 -13.03 -3.05
N GLY A 104 -5.98 -12.66 -1.84
CA GLY A 104 -6.90 -11.55 -1.62
C GLY A 104 -6.28 -10.16 -1.83
N ASP A 105 -4.95 -10.06 -1.84
CA ASP A 105 -4.24 -8.78 -2.02
C ASP A 105 -4.02 -8.43 -3.50
N VAL A 106 -4.23 -9.40 -4.42
CA VAL A 106 -4.12 -9.18 -5.87
C VAL A 106 -5.04 -8.06 -6.36
N GLU A 107 -6.29 -8.04 -5.87
CA GLU A 107 -7.26 -7.00 -6.22
C GLU A 107 -6.80 -5.62 -5.73
N SER A 108 -6.33 -5.53 -4.50
CA SER A 108 -5.82 -4.28 -3.92
C SER A 108 -4.62 -3.76 -4.70
N PHE A 109 -3.65 -4.62 -5.00
CA PHE A 109 -2.51 -4.25 -5.83
C PHE A 109 -2.95 -3.78 -7.22
N ALA A 110 -3.83 -4.53 -7.90
CA ALA A 110 -4.29 -4.16 -9.24
C ALA A 110 -4.98 -2.80 -9.23
N ARG A 111 -5.89 -2.57 -8.30
CA ARG A 111 -6.60 -1.29 -8.16
C ARG A 111 -5.62 -0.13 -7.97
N GLU A 112 -4.68 -0.26 -7.05
CA GLU A 112 -3.75 0.81 -6.71
C GLU A 112 -2.67 0.99 -7.76
N PHE A 113 -2.16 -0.07 -8.34
CA PHE A 113 -1.19 0.00 -9.41
C PHE A 113 -1.79 0.65 -10.66
N TYR A 114 -3.00 0.24 -11.08
CA TYR A 114 -3.64 0.82 -12.27
C TYR A 114 -4.15 2.25 -12.06
N THR A 115 -4.27 2.70 -10.84
CA THR A 115 -4.52 4.12 -10.53
C THR A 115 -3.25 4.97 -10.67
N ASN A 116 -2.07 4.36 -10.59
CA ASN A 116 -0.79 5.05 -10.53
C ASN A 116 0.17 4.73 -11.70
N TYR A 117 -0.18 3.82 -12.62
CA TYR A 117 0.75 3.34 -13.67
C TYR A 117 1.21 4.42 -14.66
N ASP A 118 0.51 5.52 -14.76
CA ASP A 118 0.81 6.66 -15.64
C ASP A 118 1.59 7.79 -14.95
N LYS A 119 1.86 7.66 -13.67
CA LYS A 119 2.65 8.62 -12.90
C LYS A 119 4.12 8.58 -13.31
N GLU A 120 4.83 9.66 -13.05
CA GLU A 120 6.27 9.78 -13.32
C GLU A 120 7.12 9.08 -12.26
N GLY A 121 6.60 8.93 -11.04
CA GLY A 121 7.21 8.18 -9.96
C GLY A 121 6.18 7.32 -9.23
N LEU A 122 6.63 6.21 -8.61
CA LEU A 122 5.78 5.36 -7.78
C LEU A 122 6.55 4.84 -6.57
N ILE A 123 5.95 5.04 -5.40
CA ILE A 123 6.40 4.46 -4.13
C ILE A 123 5.61 3.18 -3.90
N ILE A 124 6.31 2.05 -3.79
CA ILE A 124 5.72 0.77 -3.37
C ILE A 124 6.15 0.52 -1.92
N ASP A 125 5.20 0.63 -1.01
CA ASP A 125 5.45 0.50 0.42
C ASP A 125 5.13 -0.92 0.88
N VAL A 126 6.15 -1.67 1.28
CA VAL A 126 6.02 -3.02 1.85
C VAL A 126 6.35 -3.04 3.35
N ARG A 127 6.43 -1.89 3.97
CA ARG A 127 6.61 -1.83 5.43
C ARG A 127 5.48 -2.56 6.13
N ARG A 128 5.82 -3.38 7.13
CA ARG A 128 4.88 -4.23 7.87
C ARG A 128 4.11 -5.24 7.01
N ASN A 129 4.62 -5.57 5.82
CA ASN A 129 4.03 -6.61 4.98
C ASN A 129 4.06 -7.96 5.69
N ARG A 130 2.94 -8.68 5.66
CA ARG A 130 2.74 -9.93 6.39
C ARG A 130 3.06 -11.18 5.60
N GLY A 131 3.66 -11.02 4.40
CA GLY A 131 4.01 -12.13 3.54
C GLY A 131 2.83 -12.68 2.74
N GLY A 132 3.07 -13.76 2.05
CA GLY A 132 2.14 -14.41 1.12
C GLY A 132 2.86 -15.27 0.11
N ASN A 133 2.49 -15.16 -1.19
CA ASN A 133 3.11 -15.89 -2.30
C ASN A 133 2.79 -15.29 -3.68
N ILE A 134 2.63 -13.98 -3.79
CA ILE A 134 2.34 -13.29 -5.06
C ILE A 134 3.44 -12.33 -5.51
N ASP A 135 4.61 -12.35 -4.85
CA ASP A 135 5.77 -11.54 -5.18
C ASP A 135 6.11 -11.58 -6.67
N SER A 136 6.22 -12.78 -7.22
CA SER A 136 6.58 -13.00 -8.63
C SER A 136 5.53 -12.43 -9.60
N TRP A 137 4.26 -12.52 -9.26
CA TRP A 137 3.18 -11.93 -10.04
C TRP A 137 3.25 -10.39 -10.04
N ILE A 138 3.60 -9.78 -8.90
CA ILE A 138 3.79 -8.32 -8.79
C ILE A 138 5.03 -7.91 -9.59
N ILE A 139 6.17 -8.59 -9.40
CA ILE A 139 7.42 -8.32 -10.09
C ILE A 139 7.24 -8.41 -11.61
N GLU A 140 6.49 -9.40 -12.11
CA GLU A 140 6.14 -9.51 -13.53
C GLU A 140 5.51 -8.22 -14.07
N LYS A 141 4.59 -7.59 -13.33
CA LYS A 141 3.98 -6.32 -13.74
C LYS A 141 4.98 -5.18 -13.79
N LEU A 142 5.91 -5.13 -12.85
CA LEU A 142 6.96 -4.10 -12.79
C LEU A 142 8.04 -4.29 -13.87
N LEU A 143 8.29 -5.53 -14.30
CA LEU A 143 9.24 -5.85 -15.37
C LEU A 143 8.70 -5.55 -16.78
N ARG A 144 7.42 -5.31 -16.95
CA ARG A 144 6.84 -5.03 -18.27
C ARG A 144 7.48 -3.79 -18.88
N ARG A 145 7.75 -3.86 -20.18
CA ARG A 145 8.35 -2.75 -20.95
C ARG A 145 7.47 -2.38 -22.12
N ALA A 146 7.17 -1.09 -22.28
CA ALA A 146 6.53 -0.59 -23.47
C ALA A 146 7.50 -0.67 -24.67
N TRP A 147 7.12 -1.35 -25.73
CA TRP A 147 7.93 -1.47 -26.95
C TRP A 147 7.38 -0.64 -28.12
N ALA A 148 6.10 -0.20 -28.03
CA ALA A 148 5.45 0.68 -29.00
C ALA A 148 4.40 1.53 -28.32
N PHE A 149 3.88 2.52 -29.04
CA PHE A 149 2.81 3.38 -28.54
C PHE A 149 1.76 3.60 -29.60
N TRP A 150 0.51 3.57 -29.19
CA TRP A 150 -0.62 3.94 -30.01
C TRP A 150 -0.88 5.43 -29.87
N GLN A 151 -1.02 6.11 -31.01
CA GLN A 151 -1.46 7.50 -31.06
C GLN A 151 -2.78 7.59 -31.77
N PRO A 152 -3.91 7.65 -31.03
CA PRO A 152 -5.20 7.87 -31.65
C PRO A 152 -5.29 9.29 -32.22
N THR A 153 -6.21 9.51 -33.16
CA THR A 153 -6.49 10.84 -33.72
C THR A 153 -7.03 11.79 -32.65
N HIS A 154 -7.75 11.24 -31.66
CA HIS A 154 -8.27 11.96 -30.49
C HIS A 154 -8.02 11.14 -29.23
N GLY A 155 -7.71 11.81 -28.12
CA GLY A 155 -7.50 11.19 -26.82
C GLY A 155 -6.03 10.91 -26.47
N SER A 156 -5.82 10.16 -25.39
CA SER A 156 -4.50 9.92 -24.82
C SER A 156 -3.75 8.82 -25.55
N LYS A 157 -2.43 8.97 -25.60
CA LYS A 157 -1.53 7.95 -26.13
C LYS A 157 -1.44 6.77 -25.17
N ASN A 158 -1.38 5.56 -25.71
CA ASN A 158 -1.35 4.32 -24.94
C ASN A 158 -0.12 3.50 -25.26
N ALA A 159 0.49 2.90 -24.25
CA ALA A 159 1.59 1.97 -24.43
C ALA A 159 1.11 0.62 -24.93
N ASN A 160 1.88 -0.01 -25.76
CA ASN A 160 1.85 -1.44 -26.02
C ASN A 160 3.03 -2.04 -25.24
N MET A 161 2.82 -2.93 -24.51
CA MET A 161 2.04 -3.55 -23.46
C MET A 161 1.24 -2.53 -22.60
N GLN A 162 -0.07 -2.65 -22.58
CA GLN A 162 -0.92 -1.67 -21.90
C GLN A 162 -0.58 -1.59 -20.41
N GLN A 163 -0.80 -0.39 -19.84
CA GLN A 163 -0.59 -0.09 -18.42
C GLN A 163 0.83 -0.46 -17.92
N THR A 164 1.81 -0.35 -18.79
CA THR A 164 3.22 -0.44 -18.39
C THR A 164 3.61 0.81 -17.61
N PHE A 165 4.13 0.63 -16.41
CA PHE A 165 4.74 1.72 -15.66
C PHE A 165 6.06 2.15 -16.32
N ARG A 166 6.25 3.44 -16.51
CA ARG A 166 7.41 4.01 -17.23
C ARG A 166 8.23 4.97 -16.37
N GLY A 167 7.76 5.26 -15.17
CA GLY A 167 8.39 6.19 -14.25
C GLY A 167 9.50 5.57 -13.42
N HIS A 168 10.00 6.33 -12.45
CA HIS A 168 10.95 5.88 -11.45
C HIS A 168 10.24 5.18 -10.30
N LEU A 169 10.81 4.08 -9.83
CA LEU A 169 10.29 3.30 -8.71
C LEU A 169 11.18 3.46 -7.48
N VAL A 170 10.59 3.40 -6.31
CA VAL A 170 11.27 3.20 -5.04
C VAL A 170 10.44 2.26 -4.17
N VAL A 171 11.09 1.39 -3.41
CA VAL A 171 10.43 0.48 -2.46
C VAL A 171 10.76 0.94 -1.04
N LEU A 172 9.73 1.01 -0.18
CA LEU A 172 9.91 1.19 1.25
C LEU A 172 9.82 -0.15 1.96
N ALA A 173 10.79 -0.46 2.81
CA ALA A 173 10.80 -1.65 3.65
C ALA A 173 11.21 -1.30 5.09
N ASP A 174 10.80 -2.11 6.05
CA ASP A 174 11.17 -1.97 7.45
C ASP A 174 11.42 -3.32 8.12
N GLN A 175 11.85 -3.30 9.38
CA GLN A 175 12.11 -4.49 10.18
C GLN A 175 10.87 -5.36 10.44
N MET A 176 9.68 -4.89 10.06
CA MET A 176 8.42 -5.62 10.11
C MET A 176 7.96 -6.13 8.73
N THR A 177 8.74 -5.85 7.69
CA THR A 177 8.56 -6.48 6.38
C THR A 177 8.94 -7.95 6.51
N TYR A 178 8.01 -8.86 6.21
CA TYR A 178 8.11 -10.26 6.59
C TYR A 178 7.80 -11.19 5.41
N SER A 179 8.48 -12.36 5.38
CA SER A 179 8.18 -13.48 4.48
C SER A 179 8.18 -13.08 2.99
N ASP A 180 7.06 -13.21 2.26
CA ASP A 180 6.96 -12.87 0.83
C ASP A 180 7.24 -11.37 0.53
N GLY A 181 7.03 -10.49 1.52
CA GLY A 181 7.46 -9.10 1.43
C GLY A 181 8.98 -8.96 1.34
N GLU A 182 9.71 -9.87 1.97
CA GLU A 182 11.16 -9.95 1.88
C GLU A 182 11.62 -10.58 0.56
N THR A 183 10.92 -11.64 0.11
CA THR A 183 11.14 -12.25 -1.22
C THR A 183 10.95 -11.21 -2.32
N PHE A 184 9.88 -10.43 -2.24
CA PHE A 184 9.63 -9.31 -3.14
C PHE A 184 10.79 -8.31 -3.11
N SER A 185 11.21 -7.87 -1.93
CA SER A 185 12.31 -6.91 -1.77
C SER A 185 13.64 -7.45 -2.32
N ALA A 186 13.94 -8.72 -2.06
CA ALA A 186 15.11 -9.39 -2.63
C ALA A 186 15.06 -9.46 -4.15
N GLY A 187 13.89 -9.77 -4.71
CA GLY A 187 13.65 -9.81 -6.17
C GLY A 187 13.79 -8.44 -6.82
N ILE A 188 13.23 -7.39 -6.22
CA ILE A 188 13.36 -5.99 -6.67
C ILE A 188 14.84 -5.61 -6.80
N ARG A 189 15.64 -5.96 -5.79
CA ARG A 189 17.08 -5.68 -5.76
C ARG A 189 17.85 -6.53 -6.78
N ALA A 190 17.62 -7.84 -6.79
CA ALA A 190 18.31 -8.77 -7.69
C ALA A 190 18.08 -8.45 -9.17
N LEU A 191 16.90 -7.93 -9.51
CA LEU A 191 16.51 -7.56 -10.87
C LEU A 191 16.78 -6.07 -11.21
N ASN A 192 17.38 -5.31 -10.27
CA ASN A 192 17.64 -3.87 -10.42
C ASN A 192 16.41 -3.08 -10.86
N ILE A 193 15.25 -3.35 -10.24
CA ILE A 193 13.98 -2.69 -10.59
C ILE A 193 13.89 -1.33 -9.91
N ALA A 194 14.25 -1.25 -8.63
CA ALA A 194 14.17 -0.03 -7.82
C ALA A 194 15.12 -0.11 -6.62
N PRO A 195 15.58 1.02 -6.06
CA PRO A 195 16.23 1.04 -4.76
C PRO A 195 15.22 0.79 -3.63
N ILE A 196 15.73 0.26 -2.53
CA ILE A 196 15.00 0.03 -1.29
C ILE A 196 15.43 1.09 -0.27
N ILE A 197 14.47 1.79 0.31
CA ILE A 197 14.69 2.79 1.38
C ILE A 197 14.02 2.30 2.66
N GLY A 198 14.70 2.45 3.79
CA GLY A 198 14.13 2.13 5.09
C GLY A 198 15.06 1.37 5.99
N LYS A 199 14.63 0.24 6.53
CA LYS A 199 15.42 -0.62 7.42
C LYS A 199 15.48 -2.04 6.87
N GLN A 200 16.50 -2.77 7.31
CA GLN A 200 16.65 -4.19 7.06
C GLN A 200 15.40 -4.96 7.48
N THR A 201 14.96 -5.90 6.65
CA THR A 201 13.73 -6.67 6.85
C THR A 201 13.89 -7.77 7.93
N ALA A 202 12.81 -8.47 8.26
CA ALA A 202 12.74 -9.38 9.41
C ALA A 202 13.71 -10.57 9.38
N GLY A 203 14.08 -11.07 8.20
CA GLY A 203 14.94 -12.25 8.05
C GLY A 203 14.21 -13.58 8.21
N ALA A 204 12.98 -13.68 7.76
CA ALA A 204 12.12 -14.86 7.87
C ALA A 204 11.62 -15.31 6.51
N GLY A 205 12.53 -15.79 5.65
CA GLY A 205 12.28 -16.10 4.24
C GLY A 205 12.03 -17.58 3.92
N VAL A 206 12.20 -18.50 4.88
CA VAL A 206 11.93 -19.92 4.62
C VAL A 206 10.43 -20.17 4.64
N TRP A 207 9.90 -20.68 3.55
CA TRP A 207 8.47 -20.98 3.46
C TRP A 207 8.08 -22.19 4.30
N LEU A 208 6.91 -22.09 4.91
CA LEU A 208 6.35 -23.08 5.81
C LEU A 208 5.49 -24.09 5.05
N SER A 209 5.68 -25.37 5.33
CA SER A 209 4.78 -26.42 4.85
C SER A 209 3.53 -26.54 5.74
N GLY A 210 2.38 -26.72 5.11
CA GLY A 210 1.12 -27.08 5.77
C GLY A 210 0.82 -28.58 5.74
N ARG A 211 1.79 -29.44 5.40
CA ARG A 211 1.57 -30.89 5.19
C ARG A 211 1.55 -31.71 6.48
N ASN A 212 2.03 -31.16 7.58
CA ASN A 212 2.20 -31.88 8.84
C ASN A 212 0.96 -31.71 9.73
N SER A 213 -0.12 -32.41 9.38
CA SER A 213 -1.30 -32.48 10.24
C SER A 213 -1.06 -33.45 11.40
N VAL A 214 -1.47 -33.06 12.59
CA VAL A 214 -1.44 -33.93 13.80
C VAL A 214 -2.82 -34.52 14.10
N THR A 215 -2.86 -35.53 14.94
CA THR A 215 -4.07 -36.37 15.20
C THR A 215 -5.26 -35.55 15.69
N ASP A 216 -5.03 -34.46 16.44
CA ASP A 216 -6.05 -33.56 16.96
C ASP A 216 -6.51 -32.49 15.96
N LYS A 217 -6.16 -32.64 14.67
CA LYS A 217 -6.39 -31.67 13.57
C LYS A 217 -5.58 -30.37 13.71
N GLY A 218 -4.63 -30.29 14.61
CA GLY A 218 -3.63 -29.26 14.64
C GLY A 218 -2.68 -29.39 13.46
N MET A 219 -1.88 -28.36 13.21
CA MET A 219 -0.90 -28.34 12.14
C MET A 219 0.47 -27.95 12.68
N ALA A 220 1.45 -28.85 12.53
CA ALA A 220 2.84 -28.54 12.78
C ALA A 220 3.44 -27.89 11.52
N ARG A 221 3.58 -26.59 11.50
CA ARG A 221 4.23 -25.88 10.41
C ARG A 221 5.75 -25.98 10.55
N VAL A 222 6.39 -26.45 9.50
CA VAL A 222 7.83 -26.62 9.43
C VAL A 222 8.40 -25.77 8.29
N ALA A 223 9.52 -25.13 8.52
CA ALA A 223 10.29 -24.40 7.50
C ALA A 223 10.93 -25.42 6.54
N GLU A 224 10.47 -25.49 5.31
CA GLU A 224 10.86 -26.52 4.34
C GLU A 224 11.40 -25.98 3.01
N TYR A 225 11.13 -24.72 2.67
CA TYR A 225 11.47 -24.16 1.37
C TYR A 225 12.38 -22.94 1.50
N PRO A 226 13.67 -23.12 1.82
CA PRO A 226 14.63 -22.04 1.82
C PRO A 226 14.93 -21.57 0.41
N GLN A 227 15.26 -20.29 0.25
CA GLN A 227 15.57 -19.67 -1.04
C GLN A 227 17.06 -19.42 -1.19
N TYR A 228 17.57 -19.60 -2.39
CA TYR A 228 18.93 -19.22 -2.79
C TYR A 228 18.94 -18.41 -4.08
N ALA A 229 19.89 -17.50 -4.19
CA ALA A 229 20.11 -16.69 -5.38
C ALA A 229 20.72 -17.52 -6.54
N ILE A 230 20.75 -16.95 -7.75
CA ILE A 230 21.30 -17.60 -8.94
C ILE A 230 22.76 -18.06 -8.74
N ASP A 231 23.53 -17.36 -7.91
CA ASP A 231 24.91 -17.67 -7.57
C ASP A 231 25.04 -18.73 -6.46
N GLY A 232 23.93 -19.28 -5.96
CA GLY A 232 23.87 -20.33 -4.95
C GLY A 232 23.92 -19.85 -3.49
N ARG A 233 24.02 -18.56 -3.22
CA ARG A 233 23.97 -18.03 -1.85
C ARG A 233 22.55 -18.11 -1.30
N TRP A 234 22.42 -18.59 -0.06
CA TRP A 234 21.15 -18.49 0.68
C TRP A 234 20.79 -17.03 0.91
N ILE A 235 19.52 -16.68 0.71
CA ILE A 235 19.04 -15.32 0.82
C ILE A 235 17.91 -15.22 1.85
N VAL A 236 17.75 -14.03 2.41
CA VAL A 236 16.69 -13.61 3.34
C VAL A 236 16.77 -14.27 4.70
N GLU A 237 16.69 -15.60 4.79
CA GLU A 237 16.62 -16.28 6.09
C GLU A 237 17.76 -15.92 7.03
N GLY A 238 17.41 -15.50 8.25
CA GLY A 238 18.36 -15.17 9.32
C GLY A 238 19.02 -13.79 9.20
N HIS A 239 18.89 -13.09 8.06
CA HIS A 239 19.52 -11.78 7.87
C HIS A 239 18.65 -10.74 7.15
N GLY A 240 17.53 -11.14 6.52
CA GLY A 240 16.67 -10.20 5.83
C GLY A 240 17.26 -9.57 4.55
N VAL A 241 16.63 -8.50 4.09
CA VAL A 241 17.08 -7.68 2.97
C VAL A 241 17.49 -6.31 3.49
N GLU A 242 18.74 -5.94 3.28
CA GLU A 242 19.25 -4.61 3.64
C GLU A 242 18.72 -3.55 2.67
N PRO A 243 18.37 -2.34 3.14
CA PRO A 243 18.02 -1.24 2.26
C PRO A 243 19.25 -0.70 1.51
N ASP A 244 19.04 -0.08 0.37
CA ASP A 244 20.08 0.67 -0.36
C ASP A 244 20.31 2.06 0.27
N ILE A 245 19.27 2.60 0.89
CA ILE A 245 19.32 3.87 1.64
C ILE A 245 18.70 3.63 3.01
N GLU A 246 19.54 3.62 4.05
CA GLU A 246 19.06 3.38 5.40
C GLU A 246 18.43 4.64 5.98
N VAL A 247 17.16 4.52 6.39
CA VAL A 247 16.39 5.57 7.08
C VAL A 247 15.53 4.93 8.15
N ASP A 248 15.57 5.48 9.36
CA ASP A 248 14.75 4.98 10.47
C ASP A 248 13.62 5.95 10.84
N ASN A 249 12.48 5.39 11.18
CA ASN A 249 11.36 6.10 11.75
C ASN A 249 11.42 6.05 13.27
N LEU A 250 11.99 7.08 13.89
CA LEU A 250 12.11 7.14 15.33
C LEU A 250 10.74 7.15 16.03
N PRO A 251 10.54 6.37 17.10
CA PRO A 251 9.21 6.16 17.71
C PRO A 251 8.48 7.47 18.08
N TYR A 252 9.17 8.40 18.72
CA TYR A 252 8.56 9.68 19.11
C TYR A 252 8.22 10.56 17.90
N ALA A 253 9.07 10.59 16.87
CA ALA A 253 8.79 11.32 15.64
C ALA A 253 7.58 10.73 14.91
N THR A 254 7.50 9.41 14.83
CA THR A 254 6.37 8.68 14.25
C THR A 254 5.06 8.96 15.00
N PHE A 255 5.10 8.90 16.34
CA PHE A 255 3.96 9.27 17.19
C PHE A 255 3.49 10.71 16.92
N SER A 256 4.42 11.62 16.62
CA SER A 256 4.15 13.02 16.27
C SER A 256 3.76 13.22 14.79
N GLY A 257 3.51 12.15 14.04
CA GLY A 257 3.03 12.19 12.64
C GLY A 257 4.13 12.37 11.59
N LYS A 258 5.42 12.26 11.97
CA LYS A 258 6.55 12.30 11.03
C LYS A 258 6.82 10.90 10.48
N ASP A 259 7.08 10.81 9.19
CA ASP A 259 7.48 9.57 8.50
C ASP A 259 8.73 9.88 7.65
N ALA A 260 9.89 9.73 8.27
CA ALA A 260 11.17 10.05 7.64
C ALA A 260 11.47 9.13 6.44
N GLN A 261 11.01 7.87 6.49
CA GLN A 261 11.17 6.93 5.38
C GLN A 261 10.35 7.36 4.16
N LEU A 262 9.09 7.74 4.36
CA LEU A 262 8.22 8.24 3.29
C LEU A 262 8.76 9.56 2.71
N GLU A 263 9.23 10.47 3.57
CA GLU A 263 9.84 11.73 3.16
C GLU A 263 11.11 11.51 2.33
N ALA A 264 11.95 10.54 2.72
CA ALA A 264 13.14 10.16 1.95
C ALA A 264 12.79 9.58 0.58
N ALA A 265 11.76 8.74 0.49
CA ALA A 265 11.29 8.18 -0.78
C ALA A 265 10.76 9.25 -1.73
N ILE A 266 9.98 10.21 -1.20
CA ILE A 266 9.50 11.36 -1.98
C ILE A 266 10.67 12.20 -2.49
N SER A 267 11.64 12.51 -1.62
CA SER A 267 12.82 13.28 -2.01
C SER A 267 13.62 12.56 -3.07
N TYR A 268 13.90 11.28 -2.88
CA TYR A 268 14.61 10.45 -3.84
C TYR A 268 13.98 10.50 -5.24
N LEU A 269 12.66 10.24 -5.33
CA LEU A 269 11.97 10.27 -6.62
C LEU A 269 11.95 11.65 -7.26
N LYS A 270 11.81 12.72 -6.49
CA LYS A 270 11.90 14.10 -7.01
C LYS A 270 13.28 14.40 -7.59
N ASP A 271 14.33 13.95 -6.93
CA ASP A 271 15.69 14.11 -7.41
C ASP A 271 15.96 13.29 -8.68
N GLU A 272 15.45 12.06 -8.75
CA GLU A 272 15.55 11.23 -9.94
C GLU A 272 14.76 11.81 -11.13
N LEU A 273 13.59 12.38 -10.91
CA LEU A 273 12.82 13.06 -11.97
C LEU A 273 13.52 14.30 -12.51
N VAL A 274 14.32 14.99 -11.70
CA VAL A 274 15.17 16.11 -12.16
C VAL A 274 16.35 15.59 -12.96
N LYS A 275 17.04 14.54 -12.50
CA LYS A 275 18.22 13.96 -13.17
C LYS A 275 17.86 13.23 -14.47
N GLN A 276 16.76 12.51 -14.45
CA GLN A 276 16.30 11.66 -15.54
C GLN A 276 14.80 11.84 -15.78
N PRO A 277 14.38 12.97 -16.38
CA PRO A 277 12.97 13.25 -16.60
C PRO A 277 12.34 12.21 -17.53
N ILE A 278 11.09 11.86 -17.25
CA ILE A 278 10.34 10.91 -18.08
C ILE A 278 10.05 11.54 -19.43
N LYS A 279 10.56 10.91 -20.49
CA LYS A 279 10.38 11.43 -21.86
C LYS A 279 8.91 11.40 -22.26
N PRO A 280 8.37 12.54 -22.72
CA PRO A 280 7.00 12.57 -23.25
C PRO A 280 6.83 11.61 -24.42
N LEU A 281 5.64 11.01 -24.53
CA LEU A 281 5.29 10.18 -25.68
C LEU A 281 5.06 11.09 -26.90
N SER A 282 5.95 11.05 -27.88
CA SER A 282 5.83 11.79 -29.12
C SER A 282 6.12 10.86 -30.31
N GLY A 283 5.14 10.69 -31.19
CA GLY A 283 5.36 10.07 -32.51
C GLY A 283 5.86 11.10 -33.53
N LEU A 284 6.47 10.62 -34.57
CA LEU A 284 6.69 11.43 -35.78
C LEU A 284 5.34 11.88 -36.36
N PRO A 285 5.33 12.96 -37.17
CA PRO A 285 4.10 13.35 -37.88
C PRO A 285 3.52 12.14 -38.65
N ILE A 286 2.20 12.00 -38.59
CA ILE A 286 1.52 10.92 -39.32
C ILE A 286 1.80 11.10 -40.83
N PRO A 287 2.30 10.09 -41.51
CA PRO A 287 2.57 10.18 -42.96
C PRO A 287 1.29 10.57 -43.71
N LYS A 288 1.40 11.51 -44.61
CA LYS A 288 0.27 11.83 -45.51
C LYS A 288 -0.04 10.61 -46.36
N THR A 289 -1.31 10.20 -46.37
CA THR A 289 -1.79 9.09 -47.21
C THR A 289 -1.44 9.38 -48.66
N GLY A 290 -0.58 8.55 -49.28
CA GLY A 290 -0.18 8.67 -50.69
C GLY A 290 1.34 8.50 -50.94
N SER A 291 2.19 8.54 -49.95
CA SER A 291 3.62 8.23 -50.14
C SER A 291 4.02 6.99 -49.32
N ALA A 292 3.87 5.82 -49.92
CA ALA A 292 4.42 4.55 -49.37
C ALA A 292 5.97 4.48 -49.48
N ALA A 293 6.64 5.59 -49.77
CA ALA A 293 8.02 5.57 -50.21
C ALA A 293 9.09 5.76 -49.12
N ASP A 294 8.76 6.10 -47.88
CA ASP A 294 9.79 6.51 -46.92
C ASP A 294 9.74 5.80 -45.56
N ILE A 295 9.27 4.56 -45.47
CA ILE A 295 9.54 3.75 -44.28
C ILE A 295 10.88 3.03 -44.52
N LYS A 296 11.96 3.76 -44.41
CA LYS A 296 13.29 3.13 -44.18
C LYS A 296 13.34 2.69 -42.74
N THR A 297 13.06 1.41 -42.53
CA THR A 297 13.48 0.70 -41.32
C THR A 297 14.99 0.69 -41.27
N LYS A 298 15.59 1.39 -40.30
CA LYS A 298 16.97 1.15 -39.85
C LYS A 298 16.96 0.12 -38.75
#